data_d3a96c790d1d9371a9613995d69c28de
#
_entry.id   d3a96c790d1d9371a9613995d69c28de
#
_cell.length_a   1.000
_cell.length_b   1.000
_cell.length_c   1.000
_cell.angle_alpha   90.00
_cell.angle_beta   90.00
_cell.angle_gamma   90.00
#
_symmetry.space_group_name_H-M   'P 1'
#
loop_
_entity.id
_entity.type
_entity.pdbx_description
1 polymer ?
#
loop_
_entity_poly.entity_id
_entity_poly.type
_entity_poly.pdbx_seq_one_letter_code
_entity_poly.pdbx_strand_id
1 'polypeptide(L)'
;MSQLNADSCYIFTDTETTGLDINFSQIIQVGSILTDESLNQENSQDIGSKLLPWVVPSPEAFLVHKKTECLEEDAMSHYEMMKLLRNTWLDWSKKRNAVYITYNGHRFDEELFRRQFYWNLLPLYITNTLGASRLDMMSTLQLVANFFPDSLKLPSFEENEVSMKLTDWSDANSIEIVNAHDALADCVQMLELSKLIIKNAAPVWKASIK
;
A
#
# COMPACT_ATOMS: atom_id res chain seq x y z
N MET A 1 -10.33 20.69 26.28
CA MET A 1 -11.10 20.35 25.08
C MET A 1 -10.95 18.85 24.90
N SER A 2 -12.04 18.09 25.09
CA SER A 2 -12.05 16.64 24.94
C SER A 2 -11.69 16.31 23.48
N GLN A 3 -10.59 15.58 23.28
CA GLN A 3 -10.41 14.84 22.04
C GLN A 3 -11.62 13.91 21.93
N LEU A 4 -12.56 14.24 21.06
CA LEU A 4 -13.53 13.29 20.57
C LEU A 4 -12.69 12.12 20.05
N ASN A 5 -12.93 10.90 20.56
CA ASN A 5 -12.38 9.68 20.00
C ASN A 5 -12.86 9.64 18.54
N ALA A 6 -11.99 10.07 17.63
CA ALA A 6 -12.27 9.90 16.22
C ALA A 6 -12.12 8.41 15.93
N ASP A 7 -13.11 7.84 15.24
CA ASP A 7 -13.04 6.45 14.79
C ASP A 7 -11.77 6.27 13.94
N SER A 8 -11.10 5.14 14.10
CA SER A 8 -9.95 4.82 13.26
C SER A 8 -10.41 4.23 11.93
N CYS A 9 -9.60 4.42 10.90
CA CYS A 9 -9.77 3.72 9.63
C CYS A 9 -8.40 3.28 9.09
N TYR A 10 -8.40 2.25 8.25
CA TYR A 10 -7.20 1.79 7.58
C TYR A 10 -7.29 2.08 6.09
N ILE A 11 -6.20 2.57 5.52
CA ILE A 11 -6.06 2.80 4.08
C ILE A 11 -4.90 1.94 3.61
N PHE A 12 -5.22 0.78 3.04
CA PHE A 12 -4.24 -0.06 2.37
C PHE A 12 -3.90 0.57 1.03
N THR A 13 -2.64 0.68 0.70
CA THR A 13 -2.22 1.26 -0.58
C THR A 13 -0.95 0.60 -1.08
N ASP A 14 -0.89 0.45 -2.40
CA ASP A 14 0.25 -0.07 -3.14
C ASP A 14 0.43 0.69 -4.46
N THR A 15 1.62 0.61 -5.07
CA THR A 15 1.95 1.36 -6.29
C THR A 15 2.65 0.49 -7.32
N GLU A 16 2.23 0.64 -8.59
CA GLU A 16 3.05 0.22 -9.72
C GLU A 16 3.83 1.40 -10.28
N THR A 17 5.09 1.16 -10.61
CA THR A 17 6.03 2.23 -10.93
C THR A 17 6.85 1.92 -12.17
N THR A 18 7.42 2.95 -12.78
CA THR A 18 8.31 2.80 -13.93
C THR A 18 9.68 2.21 -13.60
N GLY A 19 9.99 1.95 -12.33
CA GLY A 19 11.27 1.38 -11.87
C GLY A 19 11.49 1.55 -10.38
N LEU A 20 12.65 1.14 -9.89
CA LEU A 20 12.99 1.13 -8.46
C LEU A 20 13.75 2.37 -7.97
N ASP A 21 14.20 3.24 -8.85
CA ASP A 21 14.89 4.47 -8.45
C ASP A 21 13.88 5.53 -8.03
N ILE A 22 13.77 5.76 -6.74
CA ILE A 22 12.83 6.73 -6.14
C ILE A 22 13.02 8.17 -6.62
N ASN A 23 14.17 8.52 -7.22
CA ASN A 23 14.42 9.88 -7.71
C ASN A 23 13.88 10.11 -9.11
N PHE A 24 13.80 9.05 -9.93
CA PHE A 24 13.48 9.16 -11.36
C PHE A 24 12.27 8.33 -11.77
N SER A 25 11.83 7.37 -10.94
CA SER A 25 10.67 6.56 -11.25
C SER A 25 9.37 7.33 -11.05
N GLN A 26 8.40 7.05 -11.89
CA GLN A 26 7.05 7.58 -11.83
C GLN A 26 6.10 6.51 -11.30
N ILE A 27 5.16 6.88 -10.45
CA ILE A 27 3.99 6.07 -10.12
C ILE A 27 3.06 6.09 -11.33
N ILE A 28 2.73 4.91 -11.87
CA ILE A 28 1.85 4.74 -13.02
C ILE A 28 0.49 4.14 -12.65
N GLN A 29 0.39 3.45 -11.50
CA GLN A 29 -0.86 2.98 -10.93
C GLN A 29 -0.80 3.11 -9.40
N VAL A 30 -1.93 3.41 -8.77
CA VAL A 30 -2.13 3.35 -7.32
C VAL A 30 -3.40 2.60 -7.04
N GLY A 31 -3.29 1.50 -6.28
CA GLY A 31 -4.39 0.84 -5.62
C GLY A 31 -4.59 1.39 -4.21
N SER A 32 -5.83 1.54 -3.77
CA SER A 32 -6.13 1.87 -2.38
C SER A 32 -7.44 1.25 -1.92
N ILE A 33 -7.50 0.76 -0.69
CA ILE A 33 -8.71 0.22 -0.05
C ILE A 33 -8.90 0.92 1.29
N LEU A 34 -10.08 1.52 1.48
CA LEU A 34 -10.52 2.05 2.76
C LEU A 34 -11.27 0.98 3.54
N THR A 35 -10.95 0.83 4.82
CA THR A 35 -11.71 -0.01 5.76
C THR A 35 -12.04 0.73 7.04
N ASP A 36 -13.04 0.21 7.77
CA ASP A 36 -13.27 0.56 9.16
C ASP A 36 -12.24 -0.10 10.11
N GLU A 37 -12.37 0.11 11.42
CA GLU A 37 -11.50 -0.50 12.46
C GLU A 37 -11.58 -2.04 12.50
N SER A 38 -12.68 -2.61 12.01
CA SER A 38 -12.92 -4.05 11.96
C SER A 38 -12.45 -4.70 10.66
N LEU A 39 -11.74 -3.95 9.81
CA LEU A 39 -11.31 -4.34 8.45
C LEU A 39 -12.47 -4.68 7.50
N ASN A 40 -13.65 -4.13 7.70
CA ASN A 40 -14.70 -4.16 6.68
C ASN A 40 -14.38 -3.10 5.63
N GLN A 41 -14.31 -3.53 4.37
CA GLN A 41 -14.07 -2.61 3.26
C GLN A 41 -15.25 -1.64 3.11
N GLU A 42 -14.97 -0.34 3.09
CA GLU A 42 -15.93 0.74 2.87
C GLU A 42 -15.84 1.30 1.45
N ASN A 43 -14.62 1.38 0.91
CA ASN A 43 -14.38 1.92 -0.43
C ASN A 43 -13.09 1.35 -1.04
N SER A 44 -12.92 1.56 -2.34
CA SER A 44 -11.66 1.25 -3.03
C SER A 44 -11.43 2.23 -4.19
N GLN A 45 -10.18 2.38 -4.57
CA GLN A 45 -9.76 3.18 -5.71
C GLN A 45 -8.62 2.45 -6.43
N ASP A 46 -8.73 2.38 -7.75
CA ASP A 46 -7.69 1.95 -8.67
C ASP A 46 -7.54 3.00 -9.76
N ILE A 47 -6.41 3.68 -9.79
CA ILE A 47 -6.16 4.79 -10.70
C ILE A 47 -4.78 4.71 -11.31
N GLY A 48 -4.71 4.97 -12.61
CA GLY A 48 -3.46 5.01 -13.35
C GLY A 48 -3.22 6.35 -14.03
N SER A 49 -1.98 6.61 -14.40
CA SER A 49 -1.60 7.83 -15.11
C SER A 49 -0.80 7.57 -16.37
N LYS A 50 -0.88 8.52 -17.29
CA LYS A 50 -0.02 8.58 -18.46
C LYS A 50 1.44 8.71 -18.07
N LEU A 51 2.31 8.05 -18.81
CA LEU A 51 3.77 8.21 -18.68
C LEU A 51 4.18 9.64 -19.04
N LEU A 52 4.97 10.25 -18.16
CA LEU A 52 5.53 11.58 -18.40
C LEU A 52 6.62 11.52 -19.49
N PRO A 53 6.70 12.49 -20.39
CA PRO A 53 7.57 12.44 -21.59
C PRO A 53 9.08 12.44 -21.27
N TRP A 54 9.48 12.78 -20.05
CA TRP A 54 10.87 12.77 -19.61
C TRP A 54 11.22 11.57 -18.73
N VAL A 55 10.27 10.70 -18.42
CA VAL A 55 10.51 9.48 -17.63
C VAL A 55 10.86 8.34 -18.55
N VAL A 56 11.99 7.70 -18.31
CA VAL A 56 12.43 6.49 -19.01
C VAL A 56 12.10 5.29 -18.14
N PRO A 57 11.14 4.45 -18.52
CA PRO A 57 10.76 3.30 -17.72
C PRO A 57 11.82 2.19 -17.78
N SER A 58 11.99 1.46 -16.67
CA SER A 58 12.77 0.23 -16.64
C SER A 58 12.04 -0.91 -17.35
N PRO A 59 12.68 -1.60 -18.32
CA PRO A 59 12.08 -2.78 -18.93
C PRO A 59 11.72 -3.85 -17.92
N GLU A 60 12.51 -4.03 -16.87
CA GLU A 60 12.28 -5.02 -15.82
C GLU A 60 10.98 -4.75 -15.07
N ALA A 61 10.68 -3.48 -14.75
CA ALA A 61 9.42 -3.11 -14.10
C ALA A 61 8.23 -3.49 -14.98
N PHE A 62 8.28 -3.16 -16.28
CA PHE A 62 7.21 -3.47 -17.24
C PHE A 62 7.05 -4.96 -17.49
N LEU A 63 8.12 -5.75 -17.40
CA LEU A 63 8.03 -7.22 -17.45
C LEU A 63 7.31 -7.80 -16.23
N VAL A 64 7.42 -7.15 -15.07
CA VAL A 64 6.78 -7.59 -13.83
C VAL A 64 5.30 -7.23 -13.82
N HIS A 65 4.95 -5.94 -13.85
CA HIS A 65 3.55 -5.50 -13.69
C HIS A 65 2.73 -5.51 -14.99
N LYS A 66 3.38 -5.49 -16.17
CA LYS A 66 2.75 -5.52 -17.52
C LYS A 66 1.75 -4.37 -17.78
N LYS A 67 1.84 -3.27 -17.05
CA LYS A 67 0.94 -2.12 -17.18
C LYS A 67 1.37 -1.25 -18.36
N THR A 68 0.65 -1.38 -19.47
CA THR A 68 0.88 -0.60 -20.68
C THR A 68 -0.12 0.53 -20.89
N GLU A 69 -1.15 0.60 -20.07
CA GLU A 69 -2.21 1.62 -20.12
C GLU A 69 -1.65 3.03 -19.91
N CYS A 70 -0.52 3.16 -19.22
CA CYS A 70 0.17 4.44 -19.08
C CYS A 70 0.76 5.00 -20.39
N LEU A 71 0.80 4.19 -21.46
CA LEU A 71 1.27 4.59 -22.79
C LEU A 71 0.14 5.07 -23.70
N GLU A 72 -1.12 4.92 -23.28
CA GLU A 72 -2.28 5.30 -24.07
C GLU A 72 -2.45 6.83 -24.11
N GLU A 73 -2.91 7.35 -25.25
CA GLU A 73 -3.03 8.81 -25.47
C GLU A 73 -4.10 9.44 -24.59
N ASP A 74 -5.17 8.72 -24.26
CA ASP A 74 -6.30 9.15 -23.45
C ASP A 74 -6.15 8.83 -21.97
N ALA A 75 -5.02 8.21 -21.55
CA ALA A 75 -4.73 7.98 -20.16
C ALA A 75 -4.71 9.29 -19.35
N MET A 76 -5.20 9.23 -18.12
CA MET A 76 -5.26 10.37 -17.19
C MET A 76 -3.86 10.99 -17.01
N SER A 77 -3.77 12.31 -16.97
CA SER A 77 -2.50 12.97 -16.68
C SER A 77 -1.99 12.63 -15.28
N HIS A 78 -0.68 12.59 -15.11
CA HIS A 78 -0.06 12.32 -13.82
C HIS A 78 -0.49 13.34 -12.74
N TYR A 79 -0.68 14.61 -13.11
CA TYR A 79 -1.20 15.64 -12.20
C TYR A 79 -2.62 15.34 -11.72
N GLU A 80 -3.51 14.96 -12.63
CA GLU A 80 -4.90 14.63 -12.30
C GLU A 80 -4.97 13.40 -11.40
N MET A 81 -4.20 12.36 -11.69
CA MET A 81 -4.11 11.16 -10.86
C MET A 81 -3.65 11.49 -9.44
N MET A 82 -2.54 12.21 -9.27
CA MET A 82 -2.00 12.56 -7.96
C MET A 82 -2.92 13.49 -7.18
N LYS A 83 -3.60 14.41 -7.86
CA LYS A 83 -4.61 15.29 -7.26
C LYS A 83 -5.85 14.49 -6.81
N LEU A 84 -6.33 13.58 -7.64
CA LEU A 84 -7.46 12.69 -7.34
C LEU A 84 -7.13 11.81 -6.13
N LEU A 85 -5.99 11.12 -6.17
CA LEU A 85 -5.49 10.30 -5.07
C LEU A 85 -5.51 11.06 -3.74
N ARG A 86 -4.88 12.23 -3.73
CA ARG A 86 -4.77 13.05 -2.54
C ARG A 86 -6.14 13.49 -2.00
N ASN A 87 -7.02 13.89 -2.88
CA ASN A 87 -8.37 14.34 -2.50
C ASN A 87 -9.20 13.17 -1.94
N THR A 88 -9.12 12.00 -2.56
CA THR A 88 -9.79 10.79 -2.09
C THR A 88 -9.30 10.40 -0.69
N TRP A 89 -7.99 10.37 -0.47
CA TRP A 89 -7.43 10.03 0.84
C TRP A 89 -7.80 11.04 1.93
N LEU A 90 -7.82 12.33 1.60
CA LEU A 90 -8.28 13.38 2.54
C LEU A 90 -9.76 13.24 2.89
N ASP A 91 -10.60 12.86 1.92
CA ASP A 91 -12.02 12.63 2.16
C ASP A 91 -12.25 11.38 3.03
N TRP A 92 -11.55 10.30 2.72
CA TRP A 92 -11.60 9.05 3.49
C TRP A 92 -11.13 9.21 4.93
N SER A 93 -10.07 9.98 5.15
CA SER A 93 -9.50 10.24 6.49
C SER A 93 -10.21 11.38 7.25
N LYS A 94 -11.20 12.03 6.64
CA LYS A 94 -11.87 13.17 7.24
C LYS A 94 -12.55 12.80 8.56
N LYS A 95 -12.13 13.47 9.66
CA LYS A 95 -12.60 13.22 11.02
C LYS A 95 -12.28 11.82 11.58
N ARG A 96 -11.36 11.10 10.96
CA ARG A 96 -10.89 9.78 11.41
C ARG A 96 -9.39 9.82 11.70
N ASN A 97 -8.93 8.88 12.52
CA ASN A 97 -7.51 8.58 12.69
C ASN A 97 -7.12 7.54 11.63
N ALA A 98 -6.62 7.99 10.49
CA ALA A 98 -6.24 7.09 9.41
C ALA A 98 -4.88 6.44 9.66
N VAL A 99 -4.76 5.13 9.45
CA VAL A 99 -3.50 4.41 9.38
C VAL A 99 -3.29 3.99 7.93
N TYR A 100 -2.26 4.52 7.29
CA TYR A 100 -1.87 4.13 5.93
C TYR A 100 -1.01 2.89 6.01
N ILE A 101 -1.39 1.85 5.28
CA ILE A 101 -0.77 0.52 5.33
C ILE A 101 -0.19 0.21 3.94
N THR A 102 1.12 -0.04 3.91
CA THR A 102 1.86 -0.41 2.70
C THR A 102 2.65 -1.70 2.95
N TYR A 103 3.16 -2.32 1.90
CA TYR A 103 4.07 -3.46 1.99
C TYR A 103 5.50 -3.04 1.66
N ASN A 104 6.40 -3.02 2.64
CA ASN A 104 7.77 -2.52 2.51
C ASN A 104 7.85 -1.05 2.00
N GLY A 105 6.76 -0.32 2.20
CA GLY A 105 6.57 0.99 1.56
C GLY A 105 7.22 2.17 2.28
N HIS A 106 7.66 2.01 3.52
CA HIS A 106 8.29 3.13 4.26
C HIS A 106 9.53 3.70 3.55
N ARG A 107 10.25 2.89 2.80
CA ARG A 107 11.45 3.30 2.05
C ARG A 107 11.21 3.49 0.56
N PHE A 108 10.03 3.11 0.04
CA PHE A 108 9.71 3.14 -1.37
C PHE A 108 8.45 3.96 -1.65
N ASP A 109 7.26 3.43 -1.41
CA ASP A 109 5.98 4.08 -1.75
C ASP A 109 5.83 5.44 -1.08
N GLU A 110 6.15 5.55 0.21
CA GLU A 110 6.06 6.80 0.97
C GLU A 110 7.00 7.89 0.42
N GLU A 111 8.19 7.51 0.01
CA GLU A 111 9.13 8.44 -0.62
C GLU A 111 8.64 8.85 -2.02
N LEU A 112 8.10 7.89 -2.80
CA LEU A 112 7.54 8.16 -4.10
C LEU A 112 6.34 9.08 -4.02
N PHE A 113 5.38 8.84 -3.13
CA PHE A 113 4.23 9.74 -2.94
C PHE A 113 4.67 11.17 -2.66
N ARG A 114 5.63 11.37 -1.76
CA ARG A 114 6.16 12.71 -1.46
C ARG A 114 6.78 13.38 -2.68
N ARG A 115 7.58 12.66 -3.45
CA ARG A 115 8.23 13.18 -4.67
C ARG A 115 7.21 13.45 -5.77
N GLN A 116 6.27 12.56 -5.98
CA GLN A 116 5.24 12.72 -7.00
C GLN A 116 4.28 13.88 -6.65
N PHE A 117 3.93 14.07 -5.37
CA PHE A 117 3.22 15.28 -4.93
C PHE A 117 4.04 16.54 -5.19
N TYR A 118 5.36 16.50 -4.91
CA TYR A 118 6.25 17.64 -5.20
C TYR A 118 6.31 17.96 -6.70
N TRP A 119 6.46 16.97 -7.57
CA TRP A 119 6.47 17.17 -9.01
C TRP A 119 5.19 17.85 -9.53
N ASN A 120 4.08 17.61 -8.85
CA ASN A 120 2.78 18.16 -9.20
C ASN A 120 2.40 19.43 -8.40
N LEU A 121 3.34 20.00 -7.62
CA LEU A 121 3.13 21.18 -6.77
C LEU A 121 1.95 21.00 -5.78
N LEU A 122 1.72 19.77 -5.34
CA LEU A 122 0.72 19.43 -4.33
C LEU A 122 1.37 19.37 -2.93
N PRO A 123 0.61 19.56 -1.85
CA PRO A 123 1.13 19.41 -0.48
C PRO A 123 1.69 17.99 -0.25
N LEU A 124 2.94 17.90 0.21
CA LEU A 124 3.75 16.69 0.22
C LEU A 124 3.29 15.63 1.22
N TYR A 125 2.82 16.08 2.38
CA TYR A 125 2.53 15.20 3.50
C TYR A 125 1.03 14.96 3.62
N ILE A 126 0.66 13.68 3.73
CA ILE A 126 -0.72 13.25 3.96
C ILE A 126 -0.77 12.05 4.90
N THR A 127 0.13 11.07 4.72
CA THR A 127 0.12 9.78 5.44
C THR A 127 0.58 9.88 6.89
N ASN A 128 1.17 11.01 7.30
CA ASN A 128 1.71 11.24 8.65
C ASN A 128 1.34 12.62 9.21
N THR A 129 0.26 13.21 8.74
CA THR A 129 -0.25 14.52 9.19
C THR A 129 -1.73 14.42 9.56
N LEU A 130 -2.26 15.44 10.22
CA LEU A 130 -3.69 15.52 10.57
C LEU A 130 -4.20 14.34 11.42
N GLY A 131 -3.33 13.75 12.25
CA GLY A 131 -3.66 12.57 13.06
C GLY A 131 -3.48 11.24 12.35
N ALA A 132 -3.00 11.23 11.11
CA ALA A 132 -2.67 10.02 10.38
C ALA A 132 -1.35 9.39 10.86
N SER A 133 -1.27 8.07 10.78
CA SER A 133 -0.08 7.28 11.03
C SER A 133 0.15 6.26 9.90
N ARG A 134 1.25 5.54 9.97
CA ARG A 134 1.68 4.60 8.92
C ARG A 134 2.04 3.26 9.54
N LEU A 135 1.74 2.20 8.81
CA LEU A 135 2.12 0.84 9.15
C LEU A 135 2.76 0.16 7.93
N ASP A 136 3.89 -0.49 8.15
CA ASP A 136 4.52 -1.36 7.16
C ASP A 136 4.14 -2.82 7.45
N MET A 137 3.41 -3.43 6.52
CA MET A 137 2.91 -4.79 6.69
C MET A 137 4.05 -5.82 6.69
N MET A 138 5.10 -5.63 5.90
CA MET A 138 6.26 -6.53 5.92
C MET A 138 6.92 -6.57 7.30
N SER A 139 7.09 -5.41 7.95
CA SER A 139 7.62 -5.34 9.31
C SER A 139 6.68 -6.02 10.32
N THR A 140 5.36 -5.88 10.13
CA THR A 140 4.36 -6.55 10.96
C THR A 140 4.44 -8.07 10.82
N LEU A 141 4.60 -8.60 9.59
CA LEU A 141 4.78 -10.03 9.33
C LEU A 141 6.11 -10.56 9.90
N GLN A 142 7.17 -9.75 9.89
CA GLN A 142 8.42 -10.10 10.59
C GLN A 142 8.21 -10.27 12.09
N LEU A 143 7.41 -9.39 12.72
CA LEU A 143 7.06 -9.54 14.15
C LEU A 143 6.22 -10.81 14.36
N VAL A 144 5.28 -11.12 13.49
CA VAL A 144 4.50 -12.37 13.54
C VAL A 144 5.44 -13.58 13.46
N ALA A 145 6.32 -13.64 12.47
CA ALA A 145 7.24 -14.76 12.27
C ALA A 145 8.17 -15.00 13.48
N ASN A 146 8.60 -13.91 14.14
CA ASN A 146 9.53 -14.02 15.26
C ASN A 146 8.86 -14.29 16.62
N PHE A 147 7.68 -13.72 16.87
CA PHE A 147 7.06 -13.76 18.20
C PHE A 147 5.81 -14.64 18.27
N PHE A 148 5.18 -14.94 17.12
CA PHE A 148 3.96 -15.73 17.01
C PHE A 148 4.02 -16.70 15.82
N PRO A 149 5.10 -17.53 15.67
CA PRO A 149 5.35 -18.32 14.47
C PRO A 149 4.23 -19.33 14.15
N ASP A 150 3.50 -19.78 15.17
CA ASP A 150 2.41 -20.75 15.01
C ASP A 150 1.06 -20.10 14.66
N SER A 151 1.00 -18.76 14.59
CA SER A 151 -0.26 -18.04 14.35
C SER A 151 -0.67 -17.97 12.89
N LEU A 152 0.30 -17.95 11.98
CA LEU A 152 0.13 -18.01 10.53
C LEU A 152 1.07 -19.07 9.94
N LYS A 153 0.74 -19.56 8.75
CA LYS A 153 1.68 -20.41 8.02
C LYS A 153 2.82 -19.56 7.48
N LEU A 154 4.05 -19.89 7.89
CA LEU A 154 5.24 -19.18 7.46
C LEU A 154 5.65 -19.68 6.05
N PRO A 155 5.84 -18.78 5.06
CA PRO A 155 6.36 -19.17 3.75
C PRO A 155 7.84 -19.53 3.86
N SER A 156 8.21 -20.75 3.44
CA SER A 156 9.60 -21.20 3.40
C SER A 156 10.27 -20.72 2.11
N PHE A 157 11.47 -20.15 2.22
CA PHE A 157 12.28 -19.74 1.08
C PHE A 157 13.47 -20.69 0.86
N GLU A 158 14.27 -20.92 1.91
CA GLU A 158 15.38 -21.87 1.97
C GLU A 158 15.40 -22.55 3.35
N GLU A 159 16.36 -23.46 3.61
CA GLU A 159 16.46 -24.10 4.92
C GLU A 159 16.55 -23.05 6.04
N ASN A 160 15.46 -22.92 6.83
CA ASN A 160 15.28 -22.01 7.97
C ASN A 160 15.10 -20.51 7.64
N GLU A 161 14.85 -20.11 6.39
CA GLU A 161 14.52 -18.73 6.04
C GLU A 161 13.05 -18.58 5.68
N VAL A 162 12.44 -17.48 6.19
CA VAL A 162 11.06 -17.11 5.88
C VAL A 162 11.05 -16.07 4.76
N SER A 163 10.34 -16.37 3.68
CA SER A 163 10.17 -15.38 2.60
C SER A 163 9.43 -14.15 3.10
N MET A 164 9.90 -12.97 2.67
CA MET A 164 9.24 -11.69 2.94
C MET A 164 8.51 -11.13 1.71
N LYS A 165 8.16 -11.97 0.72
CA LYS A 165 7.33 -11.55 -0.41
C LYS A 165 5.85 -11.62 -0.03
N LEU A 166 5.07 -10.61 -0.41
CA LEU A 166 3.63 -10.57 -0.15
C LEU A 166 2.90 -11.78 -0.73
N THR A 167 3.23 -12.14 -1.97
CA THR A 167 2.65 -13.30 -2.66
C THR A 167 2.91 -14.61 -1.93
N ASP A 168 4.11 -14.81 -1.39
CA ASP A 168 4.48 -16.05 -0.69
C ASP A 168 3.69 -16.18 0.64
N TRP A 169 3.50 -15.06 1.37
CA TRP A 169 2.66 -15.03 2.56
C TRP A 169 1.18 -15.29 2.24
N SER A 170 0.69 -14.73 1.13
CA SER A 170 -0.69 -14.95 0.67
C SER A 170 -0.91 -16.42 0.30
N ASP A 171 -0.03 -16.99 -0.48
CA ASP A 171 -0.12 -18.40 -0.92
C ASP A 171 -0.04 -19.38 0.27
N ALA A 172 0.95 -19.21 1.15
CA ALA A 172 1.09 -20.05 2.35
C ALA A 172 -0.18 -20.04 3.23
N ASN A 173 -0.89 -18.91 3.29
CA ASN A 173 -2.10 -18.77 4.09
C ASN A 173 -3.41 -18.93 3.31
N SER A 174 -3.33 -19.46 2.08
CA SER A 174 -4.49 -19.76 1.21
C SER A 174 -5.34 -18.53 0.88
N ILE A 175 -4.70 -17.36 0.76
CA ILE A 175 -5.32 -16.16 0.23
C ILE A 175 -5.23 -16.22 -1.29
N GLU A 176 -6.37 -16.02 -1.96
CA GLU A 176 -6.43 -16.03 -3.41
C GLU A 176 -5.65 -14.84 -3.99
N ILE A 177 -4.71 -15.13 -4.89
CA ILE A 177 -3.92 -14.12 -5.59
C ILE A 177 -4.53 -13.92 -6.97
N VAL A 178 -5.27 -12.83 -7.13
CA VAL A 178 -5.83 -12.43 -8.42
C VAL A 178 -4.93 -11.33 -8.98
N ASN A 179 -4.32 -11.57 -10.14
CA ASN A 179 -3.45 -10.59 -10.81
C ASN A 179 -2.30 -10.06 -9.91
N ALA A 180 -1.37 -10.93 -9.51
CA ALA A 180 -0.15 -10.50 -8.83
C ALA A 180 0.53 -9.34 -9.61
N HIS A 181 1.06 -8.34 -8.88
CA HIS A 181 1.60 -7.10 -9.43
C HIS A 181 0.51 -6.22 -10.11
N ASP A 182 -0.64 -6.17 -9.48
CA ASP A 182 -1.66 -5.15 -9.67
C ASP A 182 -1.86 -4.46 -8.33
N ALA A 183 -1.69 -3.15 -8.29
CA ALA A 183 -1.64 -2.40 -7.04
C ALA A 183 -2.91 -2.58 -6.17
N LEU A 184 -4.10 -2.68 -6.78
CA LEU A 184 -5.33 -2.92 -6.02
C LEU A 184 -5.41 -4.37 -5.52
N ALA A 185 -4.96 -5.36 -6.32
CA ALA A 185 -4.93 -6.76 -5.90
C ALA A 185 -3.93 -6.97 -4.74
N ASP A 186 -2.80 -6.29 -4.73
CA ASP A 186 -1.84 -6.35 -3.63
C ASP A 186 -2.40 -5.69 -2.35
N CYS A 187 -3.22 -4.64 -2.46
CA CYS A 187 -4.00 -4.11 -1.34
C CYS A 187 -4.99 -5.14 -0.76
N VAL A 188 -5.65 -5.94 -1.60
CA VAL A 188 -6.54 -7.03 -1.14
C VAL A 188 -5.76 -8.09 -0.37
N GLN A 189 -4.60 -8.50 -0.85
CA GLN A 189 -3.73 -9.45 -0.15
C GLN A 189 -3.32 -8.93 1.23
N MET A 190 -2.90 -7.66 1.33
CA MET A 190 -2.57 -7.01 2.61
C MET A 190 -3.76 -6.99 3.57
N LEU A 191 -4.96 -6.68 3.07
CA LEU A 191 -6.19 -6.66 3.86
C LEU A 191 -6.52 -8.05 4.43
N GLU A 192 -6.47 -9.10 3.61
CA GLU A 192 -6.75 -10.47 4.06
C GLU A 192 -5.69 -10.98 5.06
N LEU A 193 -4.40 -10.69 4.85
CA LEU A 193 -3.35 -10.98 5.83
C LEU A 193 -3.60 -10.25 7.16
N SER A 194 -4.03 -8.98 7.11
CA SER A 194 -4.36 -8.20 8.31
C SER A 194 -5.49 -8.84 9.12
N LYS A 195 -6.54 -9.34 8.46
CA LYS A 195 -7.63 -10.09 9.12
C LYS A 195 -7.13 -11.34 9.83
N LEU A 196 -6.20 -12.07 9.20
CA LEU A 196 -5.58 -13.26 9.82
C LEU A 196 -4.70 -12.87 11.01
N ILE A 197 -3.92 -11.79 10.92
CA ILE A 197 -3.09 -11.28 12.03
C ILE A 197 -3.97 -10.85 13.21
N ILE A 198 -5.04 -10.11 12.97
CA ILE A 198 -5.99 -9.71 14.04
C ILE A 198 -6.59 -10.93 14.71
N LYS A 199 -6.97 -11.95 13.95
CA LYS A 199 -7.59 -13.17 14.47
C LYS A 199 -6.62 -14.02 15.29
N ASN A 200 -5.38 -14.19 14.84
CA ASN A 200 -4.46 -15.20 15.36
C ASN A 200 -3.28 -14.61 16.14
N ALA A 201 -2.93 -13.34 15.91
CA ALA A 201 -1.81 -12.63 16.53
C ALA A 201 -2.19 -11.19 16.93
N ALA A 202 -3.37 -10.99 17.51
CA ALA A 202 -3.89 -9.66 17.89
C ALA A 202 -2.91 -8.76 18.67
N PRO A 203 -2.03 -9.27 19.56
CA PRO A 203 -1.05 -8.42 20.23
C PRO A 203 -0.06 -7.76 19.28
N VAL A 204 0.34 -8.46 18.20
CA VAL A 204 1.23 -7.88 17.16
C VAL A 204 0.52 -6.74 16.45
N TRP A 205 -0.71 -6.97 15.96
CA TRP A 205 -1.49 -5.92 15.30
C TRP A 205 -1.61 -4.67 16.19
N LYS A 206 -2.04 -4.84 17.43
CA LYS A 206 -2.18 -3.73 18.39
C LYS A 206 -0.88 -2.98 18.68
N ALA A 207 0.27 -3.65 18.60
CA ALA A 207 1.57 -3.02 18.76
C ALA A 207 1.99 -2.25 17.50
N SER A 208 1.65 -2.76 16.33
CA SER A 208 2.04 -2.17 15.02
C SER A 208 1.25 -0.91 14.66
N ILE A 209 -0.01 -0.76 15.14
CA ILE A 209 -0.86 0.41 14.84
C ILE A 209 -0.72 1.56 15.88
N LYS A 210 0.16 1.44 16.87
CA LYS A 210 0.43 2.51 17.86
C LYS A 210 1.46 3.51 17.35
#